data_46f01404c7b4a411c51f6c975ca936dc
#
_entry.id   46f01404c7b4a411c51f6c975ca936dc
#
_cell.length_a   1.000
_cell.length_b   1.000
_cell.length_c   1.000
_cell.angle_alpha   90.00
_cell.angle_beta   90.00
_cell.angle_gamma   90.00
#
_symmetry.space_group_name_H-M   'P 1'
#
loop_
_entity.id
_entity.type
_entity.pdbx_description
1 polymer ?
#
loop_
_entity_poly.entity_id
_entity_poly.type
_entity_poly.pdbx_seq_one_letter_code
_entity_poly.pdbx_strand_id
1 'polypeptide(L)'
;MSERMEYQTGLWATIVRELKQLVSRPIYVLCMVGAPLFSCIFLLSLMHEGLPHKIPVAIVDHDHTSTSRNFIQQLGSQESVDVAYKLNSFTEARELMQSGDIFGFLIIPEDFEAKAIAGRQPEISFYTNDAYYIPASLLYKSFKTMSVLASVSYTHLRAHETR
;
A
#
# COMPACT_ATOMS: atom_id res chain seq x y z
N MET A 1 61.01 -11.49 -1.22
CA MET A 1 59.86 -12.30 -1.70
C MET A 1 59.38 -13.30 -0.65
N SER A 2 60.16 -13.64 0.37
CA SER A 2 59.81 -14.57 1.46
C SER A 2 58.98 -13.93 2.56
N GLU A 3 59.11 -12.65 2.87
CA GLU A 3 58.37 -11.97 3.95
C GLU A 3 56.85 -11.90 3.71
N ARG A 4 56.38 -11.84 2.46
CA ARG A 4 54.96 -11.80 2.14
C ARG A 4 54.25 -13.15 2.36
N MET A 5 54.99 -14.25 2.21
CA MET A 5 54.44 -15.56 2.40
C MET A 5 54.31 -15.92 3.91
N GLU A 6 55.24 -15.42 4.72
CA GLU A 6 55.24 -15.64 6.18
C GLU A 6 54.07 -14.85 6.85
N TYR A 7 53.76 -13.67 6.32
CA TYR A 7 52.63 -12.87 6.80
C TYR A 7 51.27 -13.50 6.44
N GLN A 8 51.17 -14.11 5.27
CA GLN A 8 49.91 -14.78 4.83
C GLN A 8 49.66 -16.07 5.61
N THR A 9 50.69 -16.84 5.95
CA THR A 9 50.53 -18.06 6.79
C THR A 9 50.13 -17.69 8.21
N GLY A 10 50.63 -16.58 8.74
CA GLY A 10 50.26 -16.07 10.06
C GLY A 10 48.81 -15.62 10.15
N LEU A 11 48.35 -14.86 9.15
CA LEU A 11 46.96 -14.39 9.08
C LEU A 11 45.99 -15.57 8.94
N TRP A 12 46.27 -16.52 8.06
CA TRP A 12 45.41 -17.65 7.81
C TRP A 12 45.33 -18.56 9.05
N ALA A 13 46.46 -18.81 9.69
CA ALA A 13 46.50 -19.58 10.94
C ALA A 13 45.74 -18.91 12.07
N THR A 14 45.80 -17.55 12.14
CA THR A 14 45.05 -16.77 13.12
C THR A 14 43.55 -16.86 12.84
N ILE A 15 43.13 -16.67 11.60
CA ILE A 15 41.71 -16.77 11.20
C ILE A 15 41.14 -18.14 11.53
N VAL A 16 41.85 -19.21 11.19
CA VAL A 16 41.42 -20.59 11.48
C VAL A 16 41.32 -20.85 12.98
N ARG A 17 42.27 -20.33 13.75
CA ARG A 17 42.25 -20.46 15.22
C ARG A 17 41.08 -19.71 15.82
N GLU A 18 40.84 -18.47 15.43
CA GLU A 18 39.71 -17.67 15.91
C GLU A 18 38.38 -18.30 15.51
N LEU A 19 38.28 -18.79 14.28
CA LEU A 19 37.06 -19.47 13.78
C LEU A 19 36.78 -20.76 14.58
N LYS A 20 37.86 -21.55 14.88
CA LYS A 20 37.73 -22.76 15.70
C LYS A 20 37.33 -22.41 17.13
N GLN A 21 37.85 -21.32 17.67
CA GLN A 21 37.49 -20.85 19.01
C GLN A 21 36.05 -20.35 19.08
N LEU A 22 35.59 -19.68 18.03
CA LEU A 22 34.21 -19.22 17.88
C LEU A 22 33.24 -20.41 17.85
N VAL A 23 33.56 -21.43 17.05
CA VAL A 23 32.71 -22.64 16.90
C VAL A 23 32.76 -23.53 18.14
N SER A 24 33.86 -23.53 18.89
CA SER A 24 33.98 -24.37 20.11
C SER A 24 33.18 -23.86 21.30
N ARG A 25 32.66 -22.64 21.25
CA ARG A 25 31.76 -22.07 22.26
C ARG A 25 30.33 -22.01 21.75
N PRO A 26 29.40 -22.85 22.19
CA PRO A 26 28.04 -22.96 21.64
C PRO A 26 27.27 -21.66 21.73
N ILE A 27 27.58 -20.78 22.70
CA ILE A 27 26.91 -19.50 22.87
C ILE A 27 27.21 -18.52 21.71
N TYR A 28 28.43 -18.51 21.16
CA TYR A 28 28.76 -17.67 20.03
C TYR A 28 28.12 -18.16 18.74
N VAL A 29 28.05 -19.46 18.53
CA VAL A 29 27.35 -20.06 17.39
C VAL A 29 25.86 -19.80 17.49
N LEU A 30 25.28 -19.91 18.68
CA LEU A 30 23.86 -19.60 18.93
C LEU A 30 23.55 -18.12 18.63
N CYS A 31 24.39 -17.19 19.07
CA CYS A 31 24.19 -15.78 18.80
C CYS A 31 24.44 -15.43 17.33
N MET A 32 25.46 -16.01 16.71
CA MET A 32 25.85 -15.67 15.33
C MET A 32 24.86 -16.21 14.29
N VAL A 33 24.32 -17.40 14.52
CA VAL A 33 23.39 -18.05 13.59
C VAL A 33 21.95 -17.97 14.11
N GLY A 34 21.75 -18.18 15.41
CA GLY A 34 20.43 -18.21 16.03
C GLY A 34 19.74 -16.85 16.02
N ALA A 35 20.47 -15.75 16.31
CA ALA A 35 19.88 -14.43 16.34
C ALA A 35 19.38 -13.96 14.95
N PRO A 36 20.16 -14.05 13.86
CA PRO A 36 19.65 -13.69 12.53
C PRO A 36 18.55 -14.64 12.05
N LEU A 37 18.64 -15.95 12.32
CA LEU A 37 17.55 -16.88 11.99
C LEU A 37 16.27 -16.55 12.76
N PHE A 38 16.37 -16.29 14.05
CA PHE A 38 15.23 -15.89 14.86
C PHE A 38 14.63 -14.56 14.34
N SER A 39 15.49 -13.59 14.02
CA SER A 39 15.04 -12.31 13.45
C SER A 39 14.32 -12.50 12.10
N CYS A 40 14.85 -13.34 11.22
CA CYS A 40 14.18 -13.65 9.95
C CYS A 40 12.83 -14.34 10.16
N ILE A 41 12.78 -15.35 11.02
CA ILE A 41 11.52 -16.07 11.31
C ILE A 41 10.50 -15.12 11.95
N PHE A 42 10.95 -14.27 12.87
CA PHE A 42 10.10 -13.28 13.52
C PHE A 42 9.55 -12.25 12.53
N LEU A 43 10.40 -11.71 11.65
CA LEU A 43 9.97 -10.77 10.61
C LEU A 43 9.04 -11.44 9.58
N LEU A 44 9.33 -12.68 9.17
CA LEU A 44 8.45 -13.43 8.28
C LEU A 44 7.11 -13.73 8.95
N SER A 45 7.11 -14.03 10.25
CA SER A 45 5.87 -14.24 11.02
C SER A 45 5.03 -12.97 11.12
N LEU A 46 5.66 -11.81 11.35
CA LEU A 46 4.97 -10.52 11.33
C LEU A 46 4.40 -10.18 9.95
N MET A 47 5.12 -10.58 8.89
CA MET A 47 4.68 -10.35 7.51
C MET A 47 3.71 -11.42 6.99
N HIS A 48 3.46 -12.47 7.74
CA HIS A 48 2.56 -13.56 7.34
C HIS A 48 1.11 -13.08 7.11
N GLU A 49 0.67 -12.10 7.87
CA GLU A 49 -0.64 -11.48 7.69
C GLU A 49 -0.67 -10.53 6.47
N GLY A 50 0.49 -10.25 5.85
CA GLY A 50 0.62 -9.44 4.66
C GLY A 50 0.45 -7.94 4.91
N LEU A 51 0.36 -7.20 3.80
CA LEU A 51 -0.06 -5.80 3.84
C LEU A 51 -1.54 -5.72 4.25
N PRO A 52 -1.96 -4.66 4.94
CA PRO A 52 -3.38 -4.49 5.29
C PRO A 52 -4.23 -4.61 4.03
N HIS A 53 -4.97 -5.72 3.93
CA HIS A 53 -5.97 -5.92 2.91
C HIS A 53 -7.25 -5.23 3.38
N LYS A 54 -7.93 -4.53 2.47
CA LYS A 54 -9.21 -3.86 2.76
C LYS A 54 -9.08 -2.71 3.77
N ILE A 55 -8.49 -1.63 3.31
CA ILE A 55 -8.40 -0.39 4.08
C ILE A 55 -9.76 0.28 4.06
N PRO A 56 -10.41 0.52 5.24
CA PRO A 56 -11.72 1.14 5.30
C PRO A 56 -11.66 2.59 4.82
N VAL A 57 -12.55 2.91 3.88
CA VAL A 57 -12.73 4.25 3.31
C VAL A 57 -14.22 4.63 3.36
N ALA A 58 -14.49 5.93 3.40
CA ALA A 58 -15.82 6.45 3.18
C ALA A 58 -15.95 7.08 1.78
N ILE A 59 -17.17 7.10 1.28
CA ILE A 59 -17.52 7.78 0.03
C ILE A 59 -18.64 8.76 0.30
N VAL A 60 -18.45 9.99 -0.14
CA VAL A 60 -19.48 11.04 -0.16
C VAL A 60 -19.89 11.21 -1.62
N ASP A 61 -21.05 10.69 -1.97
CA ASP A 61 -21.59 10.75 -3.34
C ASP A 61 -22.69 11.82 -3.42
N HIS A 62 -22.38 12.92 -4.09
CA HIS A 62 -23.34 14.00 -4.35
C HIS A 62 -24.08 13.85 -5.70
N ASP A 63 -23.56 13.00 -6.61
CA ASP A 63 -24.13 12.83 -7.95
C ASP A 63 -25.32 11.86 -7.96
N HIS A 64 -25.28 10.82 -7.10
CA HIS A 64 -26.33 9.80 -6.93
C HIS A 64 -26.80 9.12 -8.25
N THR A 65 -25.96 9.14 -9.29
CA THR A 65 -26.27 8.58 -10.61
C THR A 65 -25.93 7.09 -10.73
N SER A 66 -26.26 6.50 -11.87
CA SER A 66 -25.82 5.14 -12.21
C SER A 66 -24.30 5.08 -12.40
N THR A 67 -23.73 6.14 -12.94
CA THR A 67 -22.29 6.24 -13.22
C THR A 67 -21.48 6.35 -11.93
N SER A 68 -21.93 7.16 -10.96
CA SER A 68 -21.28 7.25 -9.65
C SER A 68 -21.34 5.91 -8.90
N ARG A 69 -22.49 5.22 -8.92
CA ARG A 69 -22.64 3.90 -8.31
C ARG A 69 -21.72 2.85 -8.92
N ASN A 70 -21.61 2.82 -10.25
CA ASN A 70 -20.69 1.90 -10.94
C ASN A 70 -19.23 2.19 -10.57
N PHE A 71 -18.85 3.46 -10.47
CA PHE A 71 -17.51 3.87 -10.02
C PHE A 71 -17.23 3.39 -8.59
N ILE A 72 -18.19 3.58 -7.67
CA ILE A 72 -18.09 3.12 -6.28
C ILE A 72 -17.93 1.59 -6.21
N GLN A 73 -18.68 0.86 -7.02
CA GLN A 73 -18.60 -0.59 -7.07
C GLN A 73 -17.23 -1.06 -7.60
N GLN A 74 -16.73 -0.43 -8.65
CA GLN A 74 -15.39 -0.72 -9.18
C GLN A 74 -14.28 -0.41 -8.15
N LEU A 75 -14.44 0.69 -7.40
CA LEU A 75 -13.52 1.03 -6.33
C LEU A 75 -13.54 -0.01 -5.22
N GLY A 76 -14.71 -0.44 -4.77
CA GLY A 76 -14.87 -1.48 -3.75
C GLY A 76 -14.43 -2.87 -4.19
N SER A 77 -14.25 -3.12 -5.49
CA SER A 77 -13.68 -4.36 -6.02
C SER A 77 -12.15 -4.41 -5.95
N GLN A 78 -11.49 -3.29 -5.63
CA GLN A 78 -10.05 -3.24 -5.43
C GLN A 78 -9.65 -4.01 -4.15
N GLU A 79 -8.62 -4.83 -4.23
CA GLU A 79 -8.14 -5.65 -3.11
C GLU A 79 -7.74 -4.83 -1.87
N SER A 80 -7.23 -3.62 -2.10
CA SER A 80 -6.72 -2.74 -1.03
C SER A 80 -7.78 -1.82 -0.41
N VAL A 81 -8.99 -1.75 -0.96
CA VAL A 81 -10.02 -0.77 -0.57
C VAL A 81 -11.25 -1.49 -0.06
N ASP A 82 -11.72 -1.08 1.11
CA ASP A 82 -13.02 -1.46 1.64
C ASP A 82 -13.92 -0.23 1.78
N VAL A 83 -14.99 -0.18 1.00
CA VAL A 83 -15.98 0.90 1.10
C VAL A 83 -16.88 0.63 2.30
N ALA A 84 -16.40 1.03 3.49
CA ALA A 84 -17.07 0.77 4.75
C ALA A 84 -18.30 1.69 4.97
N TYR A 85 -18.19 2.94 4.53
CA TYR A 85 -19.22 3.95 4.77
C TYR A 85 -19.59 4.68 3.48
N LYS A 86 -20.90 4.91 3.30
CA LYS A 86 -21.46 5.82 2.29
C LYS A 86 -22.13 6.97 3.04
N LEU A 87 -21.64 8.17 2.83
CA LEU A 87 -22.02 9.36 3.58
C LEU A 87 -22.54 10.43 2.62
N ASN A 88 -23.26 11.37 3.18
CA ASN A 88 -23.80 12.51 2.42
C ASN A 88 -23.09 13.83 2.75
N SER A 89 -22.21 13.82 3.77
CA SER A 89 -21.57 15.02 4.27
C SER A 89 -20.06 14.85 4.42
N PHE A 90 -19.33 15.90 3.99
CA PHE A 90 -17.90 16.04 4.24
C PHE A 90 -17.56 16.00 5.74
N THR A 91 -18.40 16.62 6.56
CA THR A 91 -18.16 16.73 8.00
C THR A 91 -18.17 15.35 8.66
N GLU A 92 -19.15 14.50 8.33
CA GLU A 92 -19.24 13.12 8.83
C GLU A 92 -18.03 12.29 8.42
N ALA A 93 -17.60 12.41 7.16
CA ALA A 93 -16.42 11.71 6.66
C ALA A 93 -15.14 12.15 7.41
N ARG A 94 -15.02 13.43 7.67
CA ARG A 94 -13.89 13.99 8.43
C ARG A 94 -13.87 13.50 9.89
N GLU A 95 -15.03 13.44 10.53
CA GLU A 95 -15.15 12.94 11.91
C GLU A 95 -14.74 11.47 12.00
N LEU A 96 -15.21 10.62 11.08
CA LEU A 96 -14.81 9.21 11.00
C LEU A 96 -13.31 9.03 10.70
N MET A 97 -12.72 9.94 9.95
CA MET A 97 -11.27 9.91 9.70
C MET A 97 -10.49 10.36 10.94
N GLN A 98 -11.01 11.30 11.72
CA GLN A 98 -10.39 11.76 12.96
C GLN A 98 -10.51 10.73 14.10
N SER A 99 -11.63 9.98 14.15
CA SER A 99 -11.80 8.87 15.12
C SER A 99 -10.91 7.66 14.77
N GLY A 100 -10.42 7.57 13.54
CA GLY A 100 -9.59 6.45 13.07
C GLY A 100 -10.39 5.28 12.52
N ASP A 101 -11.71 5.43 12.34
CA ASP A 101 -12.58 4.39 11.76
C ASP A 101 -12.33 4.21 10.26
N ILE A 102 -11.88 5.28 9.59
CA ILE A 102 -11.49 5.27 8.18
C ILE A 102 -10.12 5.92 7.98
N PHE A 103 -9.38 5.46 6.98
CA PHE A 103 -8.06 6.00 6.63
C PHE A 103 -8.09 7.02 5.49
N GLY A 104 -9.22 7.16 4.84
CA GLY A 104 -9.44 8.15 3.80
C GLY A 104 -10.89 8.20 3.34
N PHE A 105 -11.25 9.24 2.63
CA PHE A 105 -12.57 9.35 2.01
C PHE A 105 -12.48 10.04 0.65
N LEU A 106 -13.49 9.80 -0.15
CA LEU A 106 -13.59 10.27 -1.53
C LEU A 106 -14.90 11.04 -1.69
N ILE A 107 -14.84 12.15 -2.42
CA ILE A 107 -16.02 12.99 -2.74
C ILE A 107 -16.26 12.95 -4.23
N ILE A 108 -17.44 12.51 -4.62
CA ILE A 108 -17.95 12.54 -5.99
C ILE A 108 -18.82 13.78 -6.13
N PRO A 109 -18.49 14.73 -7.03
CA PRO A 109 -19.27 15.94 -7.22
C PRO A 109 -20.61 15.68 -7.93
N GLU A 110 -21.57 16.59 -7.81
CA GLU A 110 -22.92 16.50 -8.39
C GLU A 110 -22.93 16.42 -9.93
N ASP A 111 -21.89 16.88 -10.58
CA ASP A 111 -21.77 16.92 -12.04
C ASP A 111 -20.90 15.78 -12.62
N PHE A 112 -20.67 14.74 -11.84
CA PHE A 112 -19.78 13.64 -12.19
C PHE A 112 -20.22 12.94 -13.49
N GLU A 113 -21.46 12.48 -13.58
CA GLU A 113 -21.99 11.83 -14.79
C GLU A 113 -22.07 12.79 -15.97
N ALA A 114 -22.52 14.02 -15.76
CA ALA A 114 -22.62 15.02 -16.82
C ALA A 114 -21.26 15.34 -17.45
N LYS A 115 -20.20 15.48 -16.65
CA LYS A 115 -18.83 15.67 -17.13
C LYS A 115 -18.29 14.43 -17.83
N ALA A 116 -18.56 13.24 -17.30
CA ALA A 116 -18.15 11.99 -17.90
C ALA A 116 -18.75 11.79 -19.30
N ILE A 117 -20.06 12.00 -19.45
CA ILE A 117 -20.76 11.94 -20.75
C ILE A 117 -20.26 13.02 -21.72
N ALA A 118 -19.98 14.22 -21.23
CA ALA A 118 -19.44 15.31 -22.06
C ALA A 118 -17.98 15.07 -22.50
N GLY A 119 -17.36 13.96 -22.07
CA GLY A 119 -15.95 13.67 -22.34
C GLY A 119 -14.97 14.61 -21.63
N ARG A 120 -15.43 15.27 -20.58
CA ARG A 120 -14.61 16.06 -19.67
C ARG A 120 -14.20 15.17 -18.50
N GLN A 121 -12.99 15.38 -18.00
CA GLN A 121 -12.52 14.63 -16.83
C GLN A 121 -13.22 15.17 -15.56
N PRO A 122 -14.04 14.36 -14.86
CA PRO A 122 -14.65 14.80 -13.62
C PRO A 122 -13.59 14.93 -12.53
N GLU A 123 -13.67 15.98 -11.73
CA GLU A 123 -12.77 16.19 -10.59
C GLU A 123 -13.31 15.44 -9.37
N ILE A 124 -12.64 14.35 -9.01
CA ILE A 124 -12.91 13.62 -7.78
C ILE A 124 -11.92 14.09 -6.74
N SER A 125 -12.42 14.54 -5.59
CA SER A 125 -11.59 14.95 -4.46
C SER A 125 -11.31 13.76 -3.54
N PHE A 126 -10.05 13.60 -3.19
CA PHE A 126 -9.62 12.50 -2.35
C PHE A 126 -8.84 13.03 -1.14
N TYR A 127 -9.20 12.53 0.05
CA TYR A 127 -8.61 12.89 1.33
C TYR A 127 -8.05 11.65 2.02
N THR A 128 -6.81 11.72 2.49
CA THR A 128 -6.15 10.66 3.28
C THR A 128 -5.71 11.17 4.62
N ASN A 129 -5.62 10.28 5.58
CA ASN A 129 -4.99 10.56 6.86
C ASN A 129 -3.50 10.25 6.79
N ASP A 130 -2.68 11.28 6.60
CA ASP A 130 -1.22 11.16 6.45
C ASP A 130 -0.51 10.71 7.75
N ALA A 131 -1.21 10.70 8.89
CA ALA A 131 -0.68 10.11 10.12
C ALA A 131 -0.41 8.59 9.96
N TYR A 132 -1.09 7.95 9.01
CA TYR A 132 -0.94 6.53 8.70
C TYR A 132 -0.33 6.35 7.31
N TYR A 133 0.98 6.45 7.20
CA TYR A 133 1.70 6.45 5.92
C TYR A 133 1.42 5.24 5.02
N ILE A 134 1.37 4.02 5.59
CA ILE A 134 1.17 2.79 4.81
C ILE A 134 -0.24 2.74 4.20
N PRO A 135 -1.34 2.85 4.95
CA PRO A 135 -2.68 2.93 4.39
C PRO A 135 -2.85 4.08 3.40
N ALA A 136 -2.35 5.27 3.72
CA ALA A 136 -2.44 6.45 2.86
C ALA A 136 -1.79 6.22 1.49
N SER A 137 -0.60 5.63 1.45
CA SER A 137 0.14 5.36 0.21
C SER A 137 -0.55 4.31 -0.67
N LEU A 138 -1.13 3.26 -0.07
CA LEU A 138 -1.89 2.22 -0.77
C LEU A 138 -3.20 2.78 -1.34
N LEU A 139 -3.92 3.58 -0.56
CA LEU A 139 -5.13 4.25 -1.01
C LEU A 139 -4.82 5.21 -2.16
N TYR A 140 -3.79 6.04 -2.05
CA TYR A 140 -3.38 6.96 -3.11
C TYR A 140 -3.10 6.22 -4.43
N LYS A 141 -2.37 5.09 -4.35
CA LYS A 141 -2.10 4.26 -5.53
C LYS A 141 -3.38 3.70 -6.15
N SER A 142 -4.30 3.19 -5.34
CA SER A 142 -5.58 2.64 -5.80
C SER A 142 -6.45 3.70 -6.46
N PHE A 143 -6.58 4.88 -5.85
CA PHE A 143 -7.34 5.99 -6.40
C PHE A 143 -6.74 6.55 -7.68
N LYS A 144 -5.42 6.70 -7.75
CA LYS A 144 -4.73 7.13 -8.96
C LYS A 144 -4.97 6.15 -10.11
N THR A 145 -4.92 4.87 -9.84
CA THR A 145 -5.21 3.84 -10.85
C THR A 145 -6.66 3.93 -11.33
N MET A 146 -7.61 4.10 -10.42
CA MET A 146 -9.02 4.25 -10.76
C MET A 146 -9.33 5.52 -11.54
N SER A 147 -8.70 6.65 -11.20
CA SER A 147 -8.90 7.89 -11.96
C SER A 147 -8.41 7.77 -13.41
N VAL A 148 -7.33 7.06 -13.65
CA VAL A 148 -6.83 6.76 -15.00
C VAL A 148 -7.77 5.81 -15.74
N LEU A 149 -8.23 4.73 -15.09
CA LEU A 149 -9.17 3.78 -15.68
C LEU A 149 -10.52 4.43 -16.02
N ALA A 150 -11.04 5.29 -15.15
CA ALA A 150 -12.24 6.07 -15.41
C ALA A 150 -12.08 6.94 -16.66
N SER A 151 -10.97 7.67 -16.79
CA SER A 151 -10.71 8.52 -17.96
C SER A 151 -10.64 7.73 -19.28
N VAL A 152 -10.08 6.51 -19.25
CA VAL A 152 -9.99 5.63 -20.43
C VAL A 152 -11.34 4.99 -20.77
N SER A 153 -12.10 4.56 -19.77
CA SER A 153 -13.41 3.92 -19.96
C SER A 153 -14.41 4.86 -20.63
N TYR A 154 -14.44 6.14 -20.25
CA TYR A 154 -15.34 7.13 -20.84
C TYR A 154 -14.96 7.52 -22.28
N THR A 155 -13.68 7.48 -22.65
CA THR A 155 -13.26 7.69 -24.03
C THR A 155 -13.67 6.55 -24.96
N HIS A 156 -13.74 5.32 -24.46
CA HIS A 156 -14.19 4.16 -25.24
C HIS A 156 -15.71 4.13 -25.48
N LEU A 157 -16.53 4.54 -24.52
CA LEU A 157 -17.98 4.63 -24.67
C LEU A 157 -18.36 5.64 -25.76
N ARG A 158 -17.64 6.76 -25.83
CA ARG A 158 -17.87 7.77 -26.88
C ARG A 158 -17.55 7.28 -28.30
N ALA A 159 -16.58 6.36 -28.45
CA ALA A 159 -16.24 5.80 -29.75
C ALA A 159 -17.33 4.85 -30.30
N HIS A 160 -18.18 4.29 -29.44
CA HIS A 160 -19.30 3.42 -29.83
C HIS A 160 -20.59 4.18 -30.18
N GLU A 161 -20.80 5.39 -29.65
CA GLU A 161 -22.02 6.19 -29.92
C GLU A 161 -21.94 7.00 -31.21
N THR A 162 -20.79 7.10 -31.86
CA THR A 162 -20.59 7.86 -33.11
C THR A 162 -20.58 6.98 -34.37
N ARG A 163 -21.21 5.77 -34.32
CA ARG A 163 -21.39 4.94 -35.51
C ARG A 163 -22.84 4.70 -35.88
#